data_77bd4cdae3ec89f3644fec64c2a4a211
#
_entry.id   77bd4cdae3ec89f3644fec64c2a4a211
#
_cell.length_a   1.000
_cell.length_b   1.000
_cell.length_c   1.000
_cell.angle_alpha   90.00
_cell.angle_beta   90.00
_cell.angle_gamma   90.00
#
_symmetry.space_group_name_H-M   'P 1'
#
loop_
_entity.id
_entity.type
_entity.pdbx_description
1 polymer ?
#
loop_
_entity_poly.entity_id
_entity_poly.type
_entity_poly.pdbx_seq_one_letter_code
_entity_poly.pdbx_strand_id
1 'polypeptide(L)'
;MEQKRLGLANKTIMVVPKPLIGQTASEFLRLYPSANILVATERDFEKSRRKQFVSRIATGDYDCIIMSHSQFEKIPISAERKERMLNEQINEISYAIDEMKERNGERWTVKQMESQKKKLEEQLKSLSDESRKDDLITFEELGVDSIMVDEAHNFKNLAIFSKMNNVSGISSSGAK
;
A
#
# COMPACT_ATOMS: atom_id res chain seq x y z
N MET A 1 4.71 17.67 -11.90
CA MET A 1 5.08 19.11 -11.97
C MET A 1 3.86 20.01 -12.15
N GLU A 2 3.00 19.82 -13.13
CA GLU A 2 1.84 20.71 -13.32
C GLU A 2 0.87 20.71 -12.14
N GLN A 3 0.63 19.57 -11.50
CA GLN A 3 -0.19 19.51 -10.27
C GLN A 3 0.43 20.34 -9.13
N LYS A 4 1.77 20.30 -8.97
CA LYS A 4 2.47 21.12 -7.98
C LYS A 4 2.35 22.60 -8.33
N ARG A 5 2.54 22.97 -9.59
CA ARG A 5 2.37 24.37 -10.07
C ARG A 5 0.96 24.92 -9.81
N LEU A 6 -0.05 24.06 -9.88
CA LEU A 6 -1.45 24.41 -9.63
C LEU A 6 -1.85 24.30 -8.14
N GLY A 7 -0.92 23.90 -7.27
CA GLY A 7 -1.20 23.70 -5.84
C GLY A 7 -2.08 22.49 -5.53
N LEU A 8 -2.21 21.53 -6.47
CA LEU A 8 -3.03 20.33 -6.31
C LEU A 8 -2.25 19.19 -5.63
N ALA A 9 -0.92 19.22 -5.72
CA ALA A 9 -0.04 18.26 -5.07
C ALA A 9 1.28 18.94 -4.73
N ASN A 10 1.86 18.63 -3.58
CA ASN A 10 3.13 19.17 -3.13
C ASN A 10 4.27 18.18 -3.30
N LYS A 11 4.04 16.93 -2.89
CA LYS A 11 5.05 15.87 -2.89
C LYS A 11 4.48 14.60 -3.52
N THR A 12 5.03 14.22 -4.67
CA THR A 12 4.54 13.07 -5.45
C THR A 12 5.52 11.90 -5.38
N ILE A 13 5.02 10.69 -5.14
CA ILE A 13 5.74 9.44 -5.41
C ILE A 13 5.32 8.90 -6.77
N MET A 14 6.30 8.57 -7.61
CA MET A 14 6.11 7.85 -8.86
C MET A 14 6.67 6.44 -8.70
N VAL A 15 5.79 5.45 -8.78
CA VAL A 15 6.12 4.03 -8.67
C VAL A 15 6.15 3.42 -10.05
N VAL A 16 7.31 2.89 -10.43
CA VAL A 16 7.54 2.36 -11.79
C VAL A 16 8.20 0.98 -11.74
N PRO A 17 8.15 0.19 -12.81
CA PRO A 17 8.92 -1.03 -12.91
C PRO A 17 10.41 -0.77 -12.68
N LYS A 18 11.08 -1.64 -11.93
CA LYS A 18 12.49 -1.47 -11.53
C LYS A 18 13.44 -1.13 -12.71
N PRO A 19 13.36 -1.78 -13.89
CA PRO A 19 14.22 -1.44 -15.03
C PRO A 19 14.01 -0.02 -15.57
N LEU A 20 12.83 0.57 -15.35
CA LEU A 20 12.46 1.87 -15.90
C LEU A 20 12.82 3.05 -15.01
N ILE A 21 13.29 2.84 -13.77
CA ILE A 21 13.61 3.92 -12.82
C ILE A 21 14.56 4.97 -13.45
N GLY A 22 15.68 4.50 -14.04
CA GLY A 22 16.67 5.40 -14.65
C GLY A 22 16.13 6.16 -15.86
N GLN A 23 15.36 5.47 -16.71
CA GLN A 23 14.73 6.09 -17.86
C GLN A 23 13.72 7.14 -17.42
N THR A 24 12.82 6.80 -16.51
CA THR A 24 11.80 7.72 -15.98
C THR A 24 12.44 8.98 -15.37
N ALA A 25 13.51 8.81 -14.58
CA ALA A 25 14.25 9.94 -14.02
C ALA A 25 14.84 10.86 -15.09
N SER A 26 15.46 10.27 -16.12
CA SER A 26 16.06 11.01 -17.22
C SER A 26 15.02 11.76 -18.05
N GLU A 27 13.90 11.14 -18.36
CA GLU A 27 12.82 11.77 -19.11
C GLU A 27 12.14 12.87 -18.28
N PHE A 28 11.97 12.64 -16.97
CA PHE A 28 11.43 13.66 -16.08
C PHE A 28 12.30 14.92 -16.06
N LEU A 29 13.62 14.78 -15.90
CA LEU A 29 14.56 15.90 -15.92
C LEU A 29 14.71 16.53 -17.30
N ARG A 30 14.48 15.78 -18.37
CA ARG A 30 14.43 16.31 -19.73
C ARG A 30 13.26 17.26 -19.93
N LEU A 31 12.10 16.94 -19.35
CA LEU A 31 10.89 17.77 -19.41
C LEU A 31 10.94 18.94 -18.41
N TYR A 32 11.53 18.70 -17.24
CA TYR A 32 11.60 19.66 -16.13
C TYR A 32 13.03 19.75 -15.59
N PRO A 33 13.94 20.43 -16.28
CA PRO A 33 15.38 20.44 -15.94
C PRO A 33 15.70 20.99 -14.54
N SER A 34 14.85 21.86 -14.00
CA SER A 34 15.02 22.45 -12.66
C SER A 34 14.34 21.66 -11.53
N ALA A 35 13.72 20.52 -11.85
CA ALA A 35 13.02 19.73 -10.85
C ALA A 35 13.97 19.10 -9.84
N ASN A 36 13.62 19.16 -8.57
CA ASN A 36 14.32 18.47 -7.49
C ASN A 36 13.71 17.08 -7.32
N ILE A 37 14.35 16.04 -7.89
CA ILE A 37 13.87 14.68 -7.82
C ILE A 37 14.74 13.81 -6.90
N LEU A 38 14.11 12.85 -6.22
CA LEU A 38 14.78 11.81 -5.45
C LEU A 38 14.57 10.46 -6.14
N VAL A 39 15.65 9.84 -6.59
CA VAL A 39 15.60 8.52 -7.24
C VAL A 39 16.08 7.45 -6.27
N ALA A 40 15.23 6.48 -5.98
CA ALA A 40 15.55 5.39 -5.06
C ALA A 40 16.51 4.38 -5.72
N THR A 41 17.56 4.03 -5.01
CA THR A 41 18.48 2.95 -5.39
C THR A 41 18.21 1.67 -4.58
N GLU A 42 18.79 0.54 -5.00
CA GLU A 42 18.64 -0.71 -4.22
C GLU A 42 19.25 -0.58 -2.82
N ARG A 43 20.38 0.13 -2.72
CA ARG A 43 21.10 0.33 -1.46
C ARG A 43 20.29 1.14 -0.44
N ASP A 44 19.42 2.05 -0.91
CA ASP A 44 18.60 2.88 -0.03
C ASP A 44 17.57 2.04 0.75
N PHE A 45 17.19 0.88 0.20
CA PHE A 45 16.24 -0.04 0.86
C PHE A 45 16.90 -1.24 1.56
N GLU A 46 18.22 -1.23 1.71
CA GLU A 46 18.90 -2.13 2.64
C GLU A 46 18.47 -1.82 4.09
N LYS A 47 18.43 -2.84 4.93
CA LYS A 47 17.90 -2.75 6.32
C LYS A 47 18.54 -1.61 7.12
N SER A 48 19.84 -1.36 6.94
CA SER A 48 20.60 -0.30 7.63
C SER A 48 20.36 1.11 7.09
N ARG A 49 19.96 1.27 5.82
CA ARG A 49 19.85 2.56 5.13
C ARG A 49 18.42 3.02 4.92
N ARG A 50 17.47 2.10 4.98
CA ARG A 50 16.05 2.38 4.73
C ARG A 50 15.52 3.49 5.62
N LYS A 51 15.84 3.49 6.91
CA LYS A 51 15.43 4.55 7.84
C LYS A 51 15.92 5.93 7.37
N GLN A 52 17.18 6.00 6.95
CA GLN A 52 17.78 7.27 6.46
C GLN A 52 17.10 7.74 5.17
N PHE A 53 16.84 6.82 4.23
CA PHE A 53 16.18 7.15 2.96
C PHE A 53 14.75 7.66 3.19
N VAL A 54 13.98 6.96 4.01
CA VAL A 54 12.60 7.34 4.36
C VAL A 54 12.58 8.69 5.09
N SER A 55 13.54 8.94 6.00
CA SER A 55 13.71 10.26 6.64
C SER A 55 14.00 11.37 5.63
N ARG A 56 14.82 11.10 4.61
CA ARG A 56 15.06 12.06 3.52
C ARG A 56 13.79 12.40 2.75
N ILE A 57 12.93 11.40 2.50
CA ILE A 57 11.63 11.67 1.87
C ILE A 57 10.79 12.57 2.76
N ALA A 58 10.69 12.27 4.06
CA ALA A 58 9.87 13.02 4.99
C ALA A 58 10.32 14.50 5.11
N THR A 59 11.61 14.73 5.25
CA THR A 59 12.17 16.07 5.53
C THR A 59 12.56 16.87 4.30
N GLY A 60 12.76 16.21 3.15
CA GLY A 60 13.19 16.86 1.92
C GLY A 60 12.02 17.47 1.14
N ASP A 61 12.30 18.59 0.47
CA ASP A 61 11.36 19.21 -0.49
C ASP A 61 11.68 18.70 -1.90
N TYR A 62 11.06 17.57 -2.25
CA TYR A 62 11.19 16.95 -3.56
C TYR A 62 9.94 17.18 -4.40
N ASP A 63 10.14 17.46 -5.68
CA ASP A 63 9.07 17.57 -6.65
C ASP A 63 8.51 16.20 -7.03
N CYS A 64 9.39 15.20 -7.08
CA CYS A 64 9.02 13.82 -7.34
C CYS A 64 10.02 12.86 -6.70
N ILE A 65 9.50 11.78 -6.11
CA ILE A 65 10.28 10.65 -5.62
C ILE A 65 10.00 9.48 -6.55
N ILE A 66 11.03 8.92 -7.19
CA ILE A 66 10.91 7.81 -8.15
C ILE A 66 11.44 6.53 -7.51
N MET A 67 10.61 5.48 -7.45
CA MET A 67 10.99 4.20 -6.87
C MET A 67 10.29 3.03 -7.56
N SER A 68 10.78 1.81 -7.30
CA SER A 68 10.12 0.59 -7.81
C SER A 68 8.96 0.15 -6.92
N HIS A 69 8.08 -0.72 -7.47
CA HIS A 69 6.99 -1.37 -6.71
C HIS A 69 7.51 -2.07 -5.46
N SER A 70 8.57 -2.89 -5.60
CA SER A 70 9.16 -3.63 -4.48
C SER A 70 9.83 -2.75 -3.43
N GLN A 71 10.22 -1.52 -3.76
CA GLN A 71 10.71 -0.52 -2.82
C GLN A 71 9.55 0.18 -2.12
N PHE A 72 8.51 0.53 -2.86
CA PHE A 72 7.30 1.13 -2.33
C PHE A 72 6.62 0.23 -1.28
N GLU A 73 6.49 -1.07 -1.56
CA GLU A 73 5.95 -2.06 -0.64
C GLU A 73 6.72 -2.17 0.70
N LYS A 74 7.97 -1.73 0.75
CA LYS A 74 8.79 -1.74 1.98
C LYS A 74 8.58 -0.52 2.88
N ILE A 75 7.82 0.47 2.44
CA ILE A 75 7.46 1.62 3.26
C ILE A 75 6.28 1.19 4.14
N PRO A 76 6.44 1.20 5.48
CA PRO A 76 5.38 0.76 6.35
C PRO A 76 4.25 1.78 6.40
N ILE A 77 3.03 1.31 6.57
CA ILE A 77 1.88 2.13 6.98
C ILE A 77 1.79 2.13 8.52
N SER A 78 1.17 3.15 9.09
CA SER A 78 1.02 3.25 10.54
C SER A 78 0.25 2.05 11.12
N ALA A 79 0.62 1.65 12.34
CA ALA A 79 -0.03 0.54 13.03
C ALA A 79 -1.54 0.81 13.20
N GLU A 80 -1.90 2.06 13.55
CA GLU A 80 -3.29 2.47 13.71
C GLU A 80 -4.10 2.34 12.42
N ARG A 81 -3.50 2.71 11.28
CA ARG A 81 -4.17 2.57 9.99
C ARG A 81 -4.35 1.10 9.60
N LYS A 82 -3.31 0.28 9.84
CA LYS A 82 -3.37 -1.16 9.58
C LYS A 82 -4.41 -1.85 10.47
N GLU A 83 -4.46 -1.48 11.74
CA GLU A 83 -5.45 -1.94 12.69
C GLU A 83 -6.88 -1.57 12.24
N ARG A 84 -7.09 -0.32 11.83
CA ARG A 84 -8.39 0.14 11.32
C ARG A 84 -8.82 -0.67 10.10
N MET A 85 -7.93 -0.86 9.12
CA MET A 85 -8.23 -1.66 7.92
C MET A 85 -8.59 -3.11 8.27
N LEU A 86 -7.85 -3.73 9.20
CA LEU A 86 -8.15 -5.10 9.64
C LEU A 86 -9.51 -5.18 10.35
N ASN A 87 -9.82 -4.23 11.23
CA ASN A 87 -11.10 -4.16 11.91
C ASN A 87 -12.27 -3.95 10.94
N GLU A 88 -12.12 -3.09 9.93
CA GLU A 88 -13.11 -2.90 8.88
C GLU A 88 -13.39 -4.21 8.14
N GLN A 89 -12.33 -4.94 7.72
CA GLN A 89 -12.46 -6.24 7.05
C GLN A 89 -13.11 -7.30 7.95
N ILE A 90 -12.76 -7.37 9.24
CA ILE A 90 -13.37 -8.29 10.21
C ILE A 90 -14.87 -7.99 10.37
N ASN A 91 -15.24 -6.72 10.42
CA ASN A 91 -16.64 -6.31 10.53
C ASN A 91 -17.44 -6.68 9.29
N GLU A 92 -16.90 -6.44 8.08
CA GLU A 92 -17.53 -6.80 6.82
C GLU A 92 -17.75 -8.32 6.71
N ILE A 93 -16.72 -9.12 7.07
CA ILE A 93 -16.86 -10.58 7.09
C ILE A 93 -17.91 -11.03 8.12
N SER A 94 -17.89 -10.43 9.31
CA SER A 94 -18.83 -10.80 10.36
C SER A 94 -20.26 -10.55 9.91
N TYR A 95 -20.53 -9.38 9.34
CA TYR A 95 -21.85 -9.06 8.78
C TYR A 95 -22.27 -10.03 7.67
N ALA A 96 -21.34 -10.38 6.76
CA ALA A 96 -21.62 -11.33 5.70
C ALA A 96 -21.91 -12.76 6.23
N ILE A 97 -21.23 -13.19 7.31
CA ILE A 97 -21.50 -14.48 7.97
C ILE A 97 -22.90 -14.48 8.59
N ASP A 98 -23.30 -13.42 9.30
CA ASP A 98 -24.60 -13.34 9.94
C ASP A 98 -25.73 -13.33 8.91
N GLU A 99 -25.59 -12.57 7.83
CA GLU A 99 -26.57 -12.56 6.73
C GLU A 99 -26.69 -13.93 6.05
N MET A 100 -25.57 -14.65 5.86
CA MET A 100 -25.61 -15.99 5.26
C MET A 100 -26.24 -17.03 6.20
N LYS A 101 -26.05 -16.92 7.51
CA LYS A 101 -26.70 -17.78 8.51
C LYS A 101 -28.20 -17.55 8.55
N GLU A 102 -28.67 -16.33 8.48
CA GLU A 102 -30.10 -15.98 8.45
C GLU A 102 -30.81 -16.53 7.19
N ARG A 103 -30.10 -16.53 6.05
CA ARG A 103 -30.64 -16.99 4.74
C ARG A 103 -30.46 -18.48 4.50
N ASN A 104 -30.08 -19.29 5.49
CA ASN A 104 -29.75 -20.72 5.32
C ASN A 104 -28.74 -20.98 4.20
N GLY A 105 -27.75 -20.11 4.07
CA GLY A 105 -26.68 -20.25 3.05
C GLY A 105 -25.85 -21.53 3.24
N GLU A 106 -25.09 -21.87 2.19
CA GLU A 106 -24.30 -23.09 2.19
C GLU A 106 -23.29 -23.12 3.35
N ARG A 107 -23.35 -24.15 4.17
CA ARG A 107 -22.48 -24.34 5.35
C ARG A 107 -20.97 -24.29 5.00
N TRP A 108 -20.60 -24.67 3.80
CA TRP A 108 -19.22 -24.65 3.34
C TRP A 108 -18.71 -23.21 3.18
N THR A 109 -19.51 -22.34 2.58
CA THR A 109 -19.19 -20.90 2.42
C THR A 109 -19.04 -20.20 3.76
N VAL A 110 -19.92 -20.49 4.72
CA VAL A 110 -19.85 -19.94 6.08
C VAL A 110 -18.56 -20.36 6.77
N LYS A 111 -18.16 -21.64 6.71
CA LYS A 111 -16.91 -22.14 7.27
C LYS A 111 -15.68 -21.48 6.65
N GLN A 112 -15.71 -21.19 5.36
CA GLN A 112 -14.60 -20.52 4.67
C GLN A 112 -14.47 -19.07 5.13
N MET A 113 -15.57 -18.34 5.29
CA MET A 113 -15.62 -17.00 5.84
C MET A 113 -15.13 -16.95 7.31
N GLU A 114 -15.58 -17.90 8.14
CA GLU A 114 -15.11 -18.03 9.53
C GLU A 114 -13.60 -18.28 9.62
N SER A 115 -13.05 -19.09 8.72
CA SER A 115 -11.59 -19.33 8.63
C SER A 115 -10.83 -18.07 8.22
N GLN A 116 -11.37 -17.28 7.29
CA GLN A 116 -10.75 -16.00 6.89
C GLN A 116 -10.81 -14.98 8.01
N LYS A 117 -11.96 -14.86 8.68
CA LYS A 117 -12.11 -13.99 9.86
C LYS A 117 -11.05 -14.30 10.91
N LYS A 118 -10.90 -15.58 11.25
CA LYS A 118 -9.89 -16.02 12.23
C LYS A 118 -8.46 -15.62 11.83
N LYS A 119 -8.10 -15.74 10.56
CA LYS A 119 -6.79 -15.28 10.06
C LYS A 119 -6.58 -13.78 10.21
N LEU A 120 -7.61 -12.96 9.97
CA LEU A 120 -7.52 -11.51 10.17
C LEU A 120 -7.42 -11.14 11.65
N GLU A 121 -8.14 -11.84 12.52
CA GLU A 121 -8.04 -11.67 13.98
C GLU A 121 -6.64 -12.05 14.51
N GLU A 122 -6.03 -13.11 13.97
CA GLU A 122 -4.65 -13.51 14.28
C GLU A 122 -3.66 -12.44 13.79
N GLN A 123 -3.86 -11.87 12.60
CA GLN A 123 -3.04 -10.76 12.09
C GLN A 123 -3.18 -9.50 12.94
N LEU A 124 -4.39 -9.17 13.38
CA LEU A 124 -4.65 -8.04 14.27
C LEU A 124 -3.92 -8.21 15.61
N LYS A 125 -3.95 -9.42 16.17
CA LYS A 125 -3.26 -9.74 17.41
C LYS A 125 -1.73 -9.65 17.26
N SER A 126 -1.18 -10.15 16.14
CA SER A 126 0.27 -10.07 15.90
C SER A 126 0.74 -8.63 15.66
N LEU A 127 -0.11 -7.77 15.08
CA LEU A 127 0.20 -6.36 14.86
C LEU A 127 0.46 -5.62 16.18
N SER A 128 -0.30 -5.92 17.23
CA SER A 128 -0.12 -5.36 18.56
C SER A 128 1.25 -5.70 19.15
N ASP A 129 1.81 -6.86 18.83
CA ASP A 129 3.12 -7.31 19.31
C ASP A 129 4.29 -6.76 18.45
N GLU A 130 4.06 -6.52 17.15
CA GLU A 130 5.06 -5.98 16.22
C GLU A 130 5.21 -4.46 16.31
N SER A 131 4.15 -3.73 16.61
CA SER A 131 4.15 -2.26 16.67
C SER A 131 5.14 -1.69 17.70
N ARG A 132 5.64 -2.52 18.61
CA ARG A 132 6.66 -2.18 19.60
C ARG A 132 8.11 -2.25 19.08
N LYS A 133 8.34 -2.72 17.85
CA LYS A 133 9.69 -3.05 17.35
C LYS A 133 10.20 -2.21 16.20
N ASP A 134 9.33 -1.54 15.44
CA ASP A 134 9.73 -0.79 14.23
C ASP A 134 9.66 0.73 14.45
N ASP A 135 10.81 1.31 14.75
CA ASP A 135 11.06 2.77 14.79
C ASP A 135 11.32 3.31 13.36
N LEU A 136 10.44 2.97 12.42
CA LEU A 136 10.49 3.45 11.04
C LEU A 136 9.43 4.52 10.84
N ILE A 137 9.80 5.57 10.09
CA ILE A 137 8.84 6.57 9.61
C ILE A 137 7.81 5.88 8.72
N THR A 138 6.55 6.10 9.03
CA THR A 138 5.43 5.50 8.31
C THR A 138 5.09 6.30 7.05
N PHE A 139 4.31 5.70 6.15
CA PHE A 139 3.89 6.36 4.91
C PHE A 139 3.15 7.69 5.19
N GLU A 140 2.34 7.72 6.23
CA GLU A 140 1.58 8.91 6.64
C GLU A 140 2.49 10.09 7.05
N GLU A 141 3.67 9.78 7.58
CA GLU A 141 4.65 10.78 8.03
C GLU A 141 5.54 11.29 6.90
N LEU A 142 5.48 10.70 5.70
CA LEU A 142 6.29 11.14 4.54
C LEU A 142 5.88 12.50 3.99
N GLY A 143 4.66 12.96 4.29
CA GLY A 143 4.08 14.17 3.73
C GLY A 143 3.80 14.05 2.22
N VAL A 144 3.62 12.83 1.72
CA VAL A 144 3.26 12.54 0.33
C VAL A 144 1.76 12.71 0.18
N ASP A 145 1.35 13.52 -0.78
CA ASP A 145 -0.05 13.83 -1.08
C ASP A 145 -0.51 13.34 -2.47
N SER A 146 0.43 12.81 -3.28
CA SER A 146 0.12 12.27 -4.59
C SER A 146 0.94 11.02 -4.89
N ILE A 147 0.30 10.01 -5.48
CA ILE A 147 0.95 8.78 -5.93
C ILE A 147 0.57 8.54 -7.39
N MET A 148 1.58 8.30 -8.22
CA MET A 148 1.42 7.86 -9.60
C MET A 148 2.04 6.48 -9.75
N VAL A 149 1.26 5.52 -10.24
CA VAL A 149 1.71 4.13 -10.37
C VAL A 149 1.65 3.72 -11.82
N ASP A 150 2.81 3.41 -12.39
CA ASP A 150 2.91 2.74 -13.67
C ASP A 150 2.73 1.24 -13.49
N GLU A 151 2.14 0.54 -14.47
CA GLU A 151 1.83 -0.89 -14.36
C GLU A 151 1.02 -1.24 -13.08
N ALA A 152 -0.04 -0.50 -12.84
CA ALA A 152 -0.86 -0.62 -11.62
C ALA A 152 -1.59 -1.97 -11.47
N HIS A 153 -1.40 -2.92 -12.38
CA HIS A 153 -2.03 -4.23 -12.33
C HIS A 153 -1.70 -5.04 -11.05
N ASN A 154 -0.58 -4.74 -10.38
CA ASN A 154 -0.23 -5.32 -9.09
C ASN A 154 -1.13 -4.85 -7.93
N PHE A 155 -1.84 -3.72 -8.10
CA PHE A 155 -2.69 -3.09 -7.09
C PHE A 155 -4.19 -3.15 -7.43
N LYS A 156 -4.56 -3.86 -8.49
CA LYS A 156 -5.94 -3.89 -9.02
C LYS A 156 -6.93 -4.72 -8.19
N ASN A 157 -6.44 -5.62 -7.34
CA ASN A 157 -7.28 -6.53 -6.58
C ASN A 157 -7.40 -6.05 -5.14
N LEU A 158 -8.52 -5.42 -4.80
CA LEU A 158 -8.95 -5.31 -3.42
C LEU A 158 -9.51 -6.66 -2.97
N ALA A 159 -9.28 -7.05 -1.72
CA ALA A 159 -9.97 -8.18 -1.12
C ALA A 159 -11.45 -7.82 -1.01
N ILE A 160 -12.27 -8.40 -1.87
CA ILE A 160 -13.71 -8.17 -1.85
C ILE A 160 -14.37 -9.46 -1.37
N PHE A 161 -15.14 -9.34 -0.28
CA PHE A 161 -16.01 -10.43 0.15
C PHE A 161 -17.22 -10.46 -0.77
N SER A 162 -17.24 -11.43 -1.67
CA SER A 162 -18.38 -11.69 -2.56
C SER A 162 -19.13 -12.91 -2.08
N LYS A 163 -20.47 -12.82 -2.05
CA LYS A 163 -21.38 -13.97 -1.83
C LYS A 163 -21.31 -14.97 -2.98
N MET A 164 -20.74 -14.58 -4.11
CA MET A 164 -20.61 -15.42 -5.31
C MET A 164 -19.23 -16.07 -5.31
N ASN A 165 -19.22 -17.39 -5.27
CA ASN A 165 -18.00 -18.18 -5.48
C ASN A 165 -17.59 -18.12 -6.95
N ASN A 166 -16.30 -17.89 -7.22
CA ASN A 166 -15.71 -17.93 -8.56
C ASN A 166 -16.28 -16.94 -9.58
N VAL A 167 -16.47 -15.68 -9.20
CA VAL A 167 -16.76 -14.63 -10.17
C VAL A 167 -15.48 -14.33 -10.95
N SER A 168 -15.53 -14.58 -12.27
CA SER A 168 -14.41 -14.27 -13.16
C SER A 168 -14.00 -12.79 -13.04
N GLY A 169 -12.72 -12.53 -12.75
CA GLY A 169 -12.18 -11.19 -12.60
C GLY A 169 -12.23 -10.59 -11.20
N ILE A 170 -12.86 -11.27 -10.22
CA ILE A 170 -12.85 -10.85 -8.81
C ILE A 170 -12.02 -11.87 -8.02
N SER A 171 -10.90 -11.41 -7.45
CA SER A 171 -10.07 -12.24 -6.58
C SER A 171 -10.53 -12.11 -5.14
N SER A 172 -10.68 -13.23 -4.45
CA SER A 172 -10.91 -13.26 -2.99
C SER A 172 -9.65 -12.96 -2.18
N SER A 173 -8.49 -12.94 -2.84
CA SER A 173 -7.22 -12.51 -2.25
C SER A 173 -6.88 -11.11 -2.73
N GLY A 174 -6.58 -10.19 -1.79
CA GLY A 174 -6.05 -8.88 -2.14
C GLY A 174 -4.76 -8.97 -2.95
N ALA A 175 -4.48 -7.96 -3.76
CA ALA A 175 -3.16 -7.75 -4.33
C ALA A 175 -2.15 -7.50 -3.19
N LYS A 176 -0.89 -7.74 -3.48
CA LYS A 176 0.20 -7.54 -2.53
C LYS A 176 0.30 -6.09 -2.06
#